data_c7334e434db0d9d52ec935489814a628
#
_entry.id   c7334e434db0d9d52ec935489814a628
#
_cell.length_a   1.000
_cell.length_b   1.000
_cell.length_c   1.000
_cell.angle_alpha   90.00
_cell.angle_beta   90.00
_cell.angle_gamma   90.00
#
_symmetry.space_group_name_H-M   'P 1'
#
loop_
_entity.id
_entity.type
_entity.pdbx_description
1 polymer ?
#
loop_
_entity_poly.entity_id
_entity_poly.type
_entity_poly.pdbx_seq_one_letter_code
_entity_poly.pdbx_strand_id
1 'polypeptide(L)'
;MPQKLLLLMIARRLGLVIVLAVGFESLDVLTGVGPDLTNASSEQTTSHLREIVASGRLRDLRWPDFSDYKAHVAEFYESNGYGTAWLDGRQPSAPALALIEDFQGAWRNGLQPEDYDASRWDARIRALQNPDADPAPFDAALTVCTMRLVSDLRIGRINPKHFRFGLSVEQKKYDLAQFLHDRLVHASDVSTVLDGVEPPFAGYRRTEAALARYTDLLSKDDGEQLPPSAKPVDPGQHYAGVPRLTRMPRLVGDLSPDATLSTDPQLYDGALVEAVKSFQRRHGLQDDGRLGAETLKQLNVPLSDRVRQLQLALERWRWAPSEFSAPPIVVNLPDFRLRALDEANNVTLNMRVVVGKAMRTQTPVFSRDMTYIVLRPYWNVPPSILRGEIVPAIQRNRDYISNKRYEVTTNDGKAVTEGTISDDVLAQLKAGKLAVRQKPGPANALGLVKLMFPNEYNVYLHSTPAPELFSRTRRDFSHGCIRVEKPAELATWALRNNPGWTLERVKESMTAGKDNVTVSLTRPIPVFIVYATALAYENGEVHFYDDIYKHDAALAQALAKGYPYP
;
A
#
# COMPACT_ATOMS: atom_id res chain seq x y z
N MET A 1 -24.06 -19.06 34.50
CA MET A 1 -24.04 -20.17 33.54
C MET A 1 -23.86 -19.56 32.16
N PRO A 2 -22.74 -19.78 31.52
CA PRO A 2 -22.48 -20.85 30.59
C PRO A 2 -21.04 -21.39 30.64
N GLN A 3 -20.88 -22.61 31.08
CA GLN A 3 -19.62 -23.35 31.10
C GLN A 3 -19.74 -24.66 30.31
N LYS A 4 -20.40 -24.67 29.15
CA LYS A 4 -20.64 -25.90 28.37
C LYS A 4 -20.30 -25.82 26.87
N LEU A 5 -19.53 -24.83 26.42
CA LEU A 5 -19.15 -24.76 24.99
C LEU A 5 -17.63 -24.87 24.72
N LEU A 6 -16.82 -25.20 25.73
CA LEU A 6 -15.36 -25.30 25.55
C LEU A 6 -14.81 -26.75 25.61
N LEU A 7 -15.66 -27.77 25.57
CA LEU A 7 -15.23 -29.18 25.71
C LEU A 7 -15.53 -30.05 24.47
N LEU A 8 -15.88 -29.47 23.32
CA LEU A 8 -16.19 -30.24 22.09
C LEU A 8 -15.11 -30.14 21.00
N MET A 9 -13.96 -29.51 21.25
CA MET A 9 -12.89 -29.37 20.25
C MET A 9 -11.61 -30.19 20.53
N ILE A 10 -11.59 -31.07 21.53
CA ILE A 10 -10.38 -31.87 21.87
C ILE A 10 -10.55 -33.39 21.65
N ALA A 11 -11.68 -33.88 21.14
CA ALA A 11 -11.95 -35.32 21.05
C ALA A 11 -12.00 -35.85 19.60
N ARG A 12 -11.14 -35.41 18.70
CA ARG A 12 -11.03 -35.98 17.33
C ARG A 12 -9.59 -36.26 16.90
N ARG A 13 -8.79 -36.88 17.78
CA ARG A 13 -7.53 -37.53 17.38
C ARG A 13 -7.38 -38.81 18.18
N LEU A 14 -7.98 -39.88 17.69
CA LEU A 14 -7.58 -41.29 17.91
C LEU A 14 -8.63 -42.18 17.25
N GLY A 15 -8.51 -42.42 15.95
CA GLY A 15 -9.29 -43.39 15.21
C GLY A 15 -8.68 -44.78 15.34
N LEU A 16 -9.30 -45.65 16.08
CA LEU A 16 -8.95 -47.07 16.15
C LEU A 16 -9.65 -47.78 14.97
N VAL A 17 -8.89 -48.35 14.04
CA VAL A 17 -9.38 -49.18 12.93
C VAL A 17 -9.54 -50.58 13.46
N ILE A 18 -10.80 -51.09 13.52
CA ILE A 18 -11.08 -52.53 13.70
C ILE A 18 -11.42 -53.10 12.31
N VAL A 19 -10.59 -54.01 11.81
CA VAL A 19 -10.82 -54.77 10.58
C VAL A 19 -11.63 -56.01 10.98
N LEU A 20 -12.88 -56.12 10.53
CA LEU A 20 -13.66 -57.36 10.56
C LEU A 20 -13.58 -58.01 9.16
N ALA A 21 -12.86 -59.12 9.03
CA ALA A 21 -12.87 -59.95 7.85
C ALA A 21 -14.10 -60.87 7.87
N VAL A 22 -14.97 -60.69 6.89
CA VAL A 22 -16.05 -61.66 6.59
C VAL A 22 -15.78 -62.22 5.19
N GLY A 23 -15.53 -63.52 5.12
CA GLY A 23 -15.33 -64.24 3.85
C GLY A 23 -16.65 -64.34 3.08
N PHE A 24 -16.57 -64.16 1.78
CA PHE A 24 -17.67 -64.48 0.85
C PHE A 24 -17.17 -65.45 -0.24
N GLU A 25 -17.94 -66.52 -0.37
CA GLU A 25 -17.79 -67.51 -1.41
C GLU A 25 -18.15 -66.95 -2.80
N SER A 26 -17.45 -67.39 -3.80
CA SER A 26 -17.64 -67.04 -5.21
C SER A 26 -18.95 -67.57 -5.78
N LEU A 27 -19.71 -66.66 -6.38
CA LEU A 27 -20.81 -67.02 -7.31
C LEU A 27 -20.51 -66.38 -8.67
N ASP A 28 -20.22 -67.21 -9.66
CA ASP A 28 -20.07 -66.80 -11.05
C ASP A 28 -21.40 -66.30 -11.61
N VAL A 29 -21.50 -65.02 -11.95
CA VAL A 29 -22.61 -64.47 -12.74
C VAL A 29 -22.06 -63.84 -14.02
N LEU A 30 -22.60 -64.31 -15.13
CA LEU A 30 -22.37 -63.90 -16.50
C LEU A 30 -22.37 -62.38 -16.68
N THR A 31 -21.27 -61.85 -17.20
CA THR A 31 -21.12 -60.42 -17.52
C THR A 31 -21.80 -60.08 -18.84
N GLY A 32 -22.96 -59.46 -18.79
CA GLY A 32 -23.43 -58.60 -19.85
C GLY A 32 -22.71 -57.26 -19.77
N VAL A 33 -21.87 -56.95 -20.76
CA VAL A 33 -21.21 -55.63 -20.88
C VAL A 33 -22.29 -54.61 -21.25
N GLY A 34 -22.85 -53.98 -20.25
CA GLY A 34 -23.57 -52.71 -20.43
C GLY A 34 -22.57 -51.54 -20.67
N PRO A 35 -22.95 -50.48 -21.37
CA PRO A 35 -22.06 -49.34 -21.58
C PRO A 35 -21.60 -48.80 -20.23
N ASP A 36 -20.29 -48.58 -20.11
CA ASP A 36 -19.63 -48.15 -18.90
C ASP A 36 -20.09 -46.72 -18.59
N LEU A 37 -21.13 -46.59 -17.70
CA LEU A 37 -21.74 -45.33 -17.32
C LEU A 37 -20.72 -44.35 -16.68
N THR A 38 -19.62 -44.88 -16.17
CA THR A 38 -18.53 -44.07 -15.59
C THR A 38 -17.72 -43.33 -16.68
N ASN A 39 -17.47 -43.95 -17.80
CA ASN A 39 -16.77 -43.35 -18.94
C ASN A 39 -17.62 -42.28 -19.63
N ALA A 40 -18.91 -42.51 -19.81
CA ALA A 40 -19.82 -41.50 -20.41
C ALA A 40 -19.94 -40.23 -19.55
N SER A 41 -20.01 -40.34 -18.22
CA SER A 41 -20.04 -39.22 -17.30
C SER A 41 -18.71 -38.44 -17.30
N SER A 42 -17.58 -39.11 -17.39
CA SER A 42 -16.26 -38.47 -17.46
C SER A 42 -16.07 -37.68 -18.78
N GLU A 43 -16.50 -38.24 -19.91
CA GLU A 43 -16.43 -37.56 -21.21
C GLU A 43 -17.33 -36.32 -21.26
N GLN A 44 -18.51 -36.38 -20.66
CA GLN A 44 -19.43 -35.21 -20.56
C GLN A 44 -18.82 -34.09 -19.72
N THR A 45 -18.23 -34.40 -18.57
CA THR A 45 -17.53 -33.42 -17.71
C THR A 45 -16.37 -32.75 -18.44
N THR A 46 -15.53 -33.56 -19.14
CA THR A 46 -14.42 -33.07 -19.94
C THR A 46 -14.89 -32.13 -21.06
N SER A 47 -15.98 -32.49 -21.76
CA SER A 47 -16.55 -31.64 -22.81
C SER A 47 -17.05 -30.32 -22.25
N HIS A 48 -17.75 -30.33 -21.11
CA HIS A 48 -18.26 -29.10 -20.47
C HIS A 48 -17.13 -28.21 -19.92
N LEU A 49 -16.07 -28.78 -19.33
CA LEU A 49 -14.88 -28.01 -18.96
C LEU A 49 -14.27 -27.30 -20.17
N ARG A 50 -14.15 -27.97 -21.33
CA ARG A 50 -13.68 -27.34 -22.56
C ARG A 50 -14.56 -26.18 -22.99
N GLU A 51 -15.89 -26.30 -22.90
CA GLU A 51 -16.84 -25.24 -23.24
C GLU A 51 -16.71 -24.05 -22.28
N ILE A 52 -16.64 -24.27 -20.97
CA ILE A 52 -16.46 -23.22 -19.96
C ILE A 52 -15.15 -22.46 -20.24
N VAL A 53 -14.05 -23.16 -20.40
CA VAL A 53 -12.73 -22.57 -20.67
C VAL A 53 -12.72 -21.82 -22.01
N ALA A 54 -13.27 -22.42 -23.06
CA ALA A 54 -13.36 -21.77 -24.38
C ALA A 54 -14.20 -20.48 -24.34
N SER A 55 -15.27 -20.46 -23.54
CA SER A 55 -16.11 -19.26 -23.40
C SER A 55 -15.45 -18.14 -22.60
N GLY A 56 -14.52 -18.45 -21.67
CA GLY A 56 -13.97 -17.51 -20.70
C GLY A 56 -15.02 -16.99 -19.69
N ARG A 57 -16.13 -17.74 -19.51
CA ARG A 57 -17.27 -17.33 -18.69
C ARG A 57 -17.86 -18.50 -17.91
N LEU A 58 -18.22 -18.23 -16.66
CA LEU A 58 -18.99 -19.15 -15.83
C LEU A 58 -20.06 -18.37 -15.07
N ARG A 59 -21.33 -18.61 -15.40
CA ARG A 59 -22.49 -17.81 -14.89
C ARG A 59 -22.64 -17.83 -13.37
N ASP A 60 -22.23 -18.92 -12.74
CA ASP A 60 -22.32 -19.10 -11.30
C ASP A 60 -21.25 -18.36 -10.51
N LEU A 61 -20.26 -17.76 -11.12
CA LEU A 61 -19.31 -16.89 -10.43
C LEU A 61 -19.94 -15.51 -10.14
N ARG A 62 -19.55 -14.88 -9.03
CA ARG A 62 -19.87 -13.46 -8.75
C ARG A 62 -19.39 -12.56 -9.88
N TRP A 63 -18.17 -12.82 -10.37
CA TRP A 63 -17.59 -12.21 -11.55
C TRP A 63 -17.55 -13.22 -12.67
N PRO A 64 -18.66 -13.34 -13.46
CA PRO A 64 -18.83 -14.43 -14.42
C PRO A 64 -17.84 -14.43 -15.57
N ASP A 65 -17.31 -13.28 -15.94
CA ASP A 65 -16.31 -13.11 -16.99
C ASP A 65 -14.91 -13.30 -16.38
N PHE A 66 -14.17 -14.26 -16.88
CA PHE A 66 -12.77 -14.52 -16.57
C PHE A 66 -11.88 -14.55 -17.82
N SER A 67 -12.29 -13.83 -18.84
CA SER A 67 -11.55 -13.74 -20.12
C SER A 67 -10.12 -13.26 -19.96
N ASP A 68 -9.85 -12.45 -18.93
CA ASP A 68 -8.54 -11.98 -18.51
C ASP A 68 -7.63 -13.09 -17.92
N TYR A 69 -8.22 -14.12 -17.29
CA TYR A 69 -7.51 -15.31 -16.80
C TYR A 69 -7.58 -16.49 -17.77
N LYS A 70 -8.33 -16.37 -18.88
CA LYS A 70 -8.65 -17.48 -19.79
C LYS A 70 -7.43 -18.26 -20.26
N ALA A 71 -6.34 -17.58 -20.61
CA ALA A 71 -5.11 -18.24 -21.06
C ALA A 71 -4.54 -19.18 -19.99
N HIS A 72 -4.45 -18.72 -18.75
CA HIS A 72 -3.96 -19.53 -17.62
C HIS A 72 -4.91 -20.69 -17.29
N VAL A 73 -6.22 -20.45 -17.34
CA VAL A 73 -7.22 -21.51 -17.09
C VAL A 73 -7.15 -22.58 -18.20
N ALA A 74 -6.99 -22.16 -19.46
CA ALA A 74 -6.84 -23.09 -20.58
C ALA A 74 -5.58 -23.95 -20.43
N GLU A 75 -4.44 -23.34 -20.18
CA GLU A 75 -3.16 -24.04 -19.97
C GLU A 75 -3.23 -25.05 -18.81
N PHE A 76 -3.87 -24.65 -17.69
CA PHE A 76 -4.06 -25.53 -16.53
C PHE A 76 -4.87 -26.78 -16.89
N TYR A 77 -5.99 -26.64 -17.59
CA TYR A 77 -6.82 -27.79 -17.97
C TYR A 77 -6.26 -28.58 -19.14
N GLU A 78 -5.58 -27.95 -20.08
CA GLU A 78 -4.89 -28.65 -21.20
C GLU A 78 -3.83 -29.60 -20.67
N SER A 79 -3.03 -29.19 -19.70
CA SER A 79 -2.00 -30.02 -19.06
C SER A 79 -2.56 -31.26 -18.35
N ASN A 80 -3.83 -31.17 -17.87
CA ASN A 80 -4.55 -32.25 -17.17
C ASN A 80 -5.58 -32.99 -18.08
N GLY A 81 -5.52 -32.81 -19.39
CA GLY A 81 -6.45 -33.44 -20.34
C GLY A 81 -7.92 -33.06 -20.15
N TYR A 82 -8.18 -31.91 -19.50
CA TYR A 82 -9.50 -31.43 -19.08
C TYR A 82 -10.22 -32.36 -18.07
N GLY A 83 -9.47 -33.08 -17.25
CA GLY A 83 -9.99 -33.76 -16.06
C GLY A 83 -10.23 -32.75 -14.92
N THR A 84 -11.06 -33.17 -13.95
CA THR A 84 -11.22 -32.39 -12.70
C THR A 84 -9.93 -32.45 -11.89
N ALA A 85 -9.54 -31.29 -11.32
CA ALA A 85 -8.30 -31.14 -10.57
C ALA A 85 -8.53 -31.09 -9.03
N TRP A 86 -9.73 -30.76 -8.62
CA TRP A 86 -10.05 -30.43 -7.22
C TRP A 86 -10.98 -31.47 -6.54
N LEU A 87 -11.19 -32.60 -7.19
CA LEU A 87 -12.12 -33.62 -6.72
C LEU A 87 -11.45 -34.99 -6.56
N ASP A 88 -11.75 -35.64 -5.45
CA ASP A 88 -11.51 -37.07 -5.23
C ASP A 88 -12.84 -37.81 -5.47
N GLY A 89 -13.01 -38.34 -6.69
CA GLY A 89 -14.30 -38.83 -7.15
C GLY A 89 -15.33 -37.70 -7.26
N ARG A 90 -16.31 -37.67 -6.39
CA ARG A 90 -17.35 -36.61 -6.30
C ARG A 90 -17.24 -35.72 -5.04
N GLN A 91 -16.18 -35.85 -4.29
CA GLN A 91 -15.96 -35.05 -3.09
C GLN A 91 -14.83 -34.04 -3.35
N PRO A 92 -14.93 -32.82 -2.83
CA PRO A 92 -13.81 -31.91 -2.86
C PRO A 92 -12.59 -32.52 -2.17
N SER A 93 -11.42 -32.41 -2.82
CA SER A 93 -10.14 -32.84 -2.23
C SER A 93 -9.79 -32.01 -0.99
N ALA A 94 -8.85 -32.50 -0.18
CA ALA A 94 -8.40 -31.75 1.00
C ALA A 94 -7.85 -30.36 0.64
N PRO A 95 -7.01 -30.17 -0.41
CA PRO A 95 -6.60 -28.84 -0.89
C PRO A 95 -7.79 -27.95 -1.31
N ALA A 96 -8.81 -28.53 -1.98
CA ALA A 96 -10.00 -27.78 -2.38
C ALA A 96 -10.75 -27.22 -1.18
N LEU A 97 -10.93 -28.01 -0.13
CA LEU A 97 -11.59 -27.55 1.11
C LEU A 97 -10.78 -26.47 1.83
N ALA A 98 -9.45 -26.64 1.90
CA ALA A 98 -8.56 -25.63 2.48
C ALA A 98 -8.63 -24.29 1.72
N LEU A 99 -8.61 -24.32 0.36
CA LEU A 99 -8.80 -23.11 -0.46
C LEU A 99 -10.14 -22.43 -0.20
N ILE A 100 -11.22 -23.18 -0.03
CA ILE A 100 -12.53 -22.64 0.29
C ILE A 100 -12.53 -21.93 1.66
N GLU A 101 -11.83 -22.48 2.66
CA GLU A 101 -11.63 -21.81 3.96
C GLU A 101 -10.81 -20.50 3.79
N ASP A 102 -9.77 -20.50 2.95
CA ASP A 102 -8.99 -19.31 2.65
C ASP A 102 -9.82 -18.24 1.90
N PHE A 103 -10.71 -18.64 0.99
CA PHE A 103 -11.66 -17.69 0.36
C PHE A 103 -12.58 -17.02 1.39
N GLN A 104 -13.12 -17.79 2.32
CA GLN A 104 -13.95 -17.28 3.42
C GLN A 104 -13.12 -16.41 4.38
N GLY A 105 -11.84 -16.74 4.55
CA GLY A 105 -10.87 -16.03 5.38
C GLY A 105 -10.18 -14.85 4.70
N ALA A 106 -10.42 -14.54 3.43
CA ALA A 106 -9.68 -13.55 2.64
C ALA A 106 -9.70 -12.12 3.22
N TRP A 107 -10.67 -11.80 4.06
CA TRP A 107 -10.73 -10.54 4.80
C TRP A 107 -9.50 -10.30 5.69
N ARG A 108 -8.80 -11.35 6.17
CA ARG A 108 -7.57 -11.25 6.97
C ARG A 108 -6.45 -10.58 6.19
N ASN A 109 -6.42 -10.81 4.89
CA ASN A 109 -5.48 -10.20 3.95
C ASN A 109 -6.00 -8.88 3.36
N GLY A 110 -7.10 -8.34 3.88
CA GLY A 110 -7.73 -7.11 3.37
C GLY A 110 -8.48 -7.28 2.05
N LEU A 111 -8.73 -8.52 1.64
CA LEU A 111 -9.48 -8.87 0.44
C LEU A 111 -10.97 -9.08 0.77
N GLN A 112 -11.82 -9.05 -0.26
CA GLN A 112 -13.26 -9.26 -0.08
C GLN A 112 -13.59 -10.75 -0.31
N PRO A 113 -14.06 -11.50 0.71
CA PRO A 113 -14.37 -12.92 0.55
C PRO A 113 -15.31 -13.23 -0.62
N GLU A 114 -16.30 -12.36 -0.85
CA GLU A 114 -17.25 -12.54 -1.94
C GLU A 114 -16.64 -12.42 -3.34
N ASP A 115 -15.45 -11.84 -3.50
CA ASP A 115 -14.75 -11.82 -4.78
C ASP A 115 -14.26 -13.22 -5.19
N TYR A 116 -14.21 -14.14 -4.21
CA TYR A 116 -13.89 -15.56 -4.36
C TYR A 116 -15.11 -16.44 -4.07
N ASP A 117 -16.32 -15.90 -4.21
CA ASP A 117 -17.61 -16.59 -4.04
C ASP A 117 -17.81 -17.24 -2.65
N ALA A 118 -17.28 -16.66 -1.58
CA ALA A 118 -17.23 -17.24 -0.25
C ALA A 118 -18.59 -17.80 0.24
N SER A 119 -19.69 -17.10 -0.01
CA SER A 119 -21.03 -17.52 0.40
C SER A 119 -21.65 -18.65 -0.46
N ARG A 120 -21.05 -19.00 -1.60
CA ARG A 120 -21.59 -19.96 -2.57
C ARG A 120 -21.04 -21.38 -2.43
N TRP A 121 -19.90 -21.54 -1.78
CA TRP A 121 -19.17 -22.82 -1.74
C TRP A 121 -19.95 -23.93 -1.06
N ASP A 122 -20.65 -23.66 0.06
CA ASP A 122 -21.46 -24.68 0.73
C ASP A 122 -22.58 -25.22 -0.16
N ALA A 123 -23.19 -24.37 -0.97
CA ALA A 123 -24.23 -24.79 -1.91
C ALA A 123 -23.65 -25.62 -3.05
N ARG A 124 -22.47 -25.24 -3.58
CA ARG A 124 -21.76 -26.00 -4.63
C ARG A 124 -21.33 -27.38 -4.14
N ILE A 125 -20.80 -27.49 -2.92
CA ILE A 125 -20.42 -28.76 -2.30
C ILE A 125 -21.66 -29.66 -2.13
N ARG A 126 -22.78 -29.13 -1.64
CA ARG A 126 -24.03 -29.90 -1.53
C ARG A 126 -24.55 -30.39 -2.89
N ALA A 127 -24.40 -29.58 -3.94
CA ALA A 127 -24.82 -29.96 -5.29
C ALA A 127 -24.04 -31.17 -5.82
N LEU A 128 -22.75 -31.31 -5.51
CA LEU A 128 -21.93 -32.47 -5.89
C LEU A 128 -22.42 -33.80 -5.30
N GLN A 129 -23.22 -33.78 -4.24
CA GLN A 129 -23.78 -34.99 -3.61
C GLN A 129 -24.87 -35.63 -4.48
N ASN A 130 -25.48 -34.89 -5.41
CA ASN A 130 -26.38 -35.44 -6.39
C ASN A 130 -25.59 -36.24 -7.45
N PRO A 131 -25.83 -37.55 -7.64
CA PRO A 131 -25.12 -38.37 -8.63
C PRO A 131 -25.22 -37.84 -10.07
N ASP A 132 -26.28 -37.15 -10.42
CA ASP A 132 -26.54 -36.60 -11.75
C ASP A 132 -25.95 -35.19 -11.95
N ALA A 133 -25.38 -34.56 -10.91
CA ALA A 133 -24.80 -33.24 -11.04
C ALA A 133 -23.48 -33.30 -11.82
N ASP A 134 -23.30 -32.37 -12.74
CA ASP A 134 -22.03 -32.18 -13.46
C ASP A 134 -21.00 -31.47 -12.55
N PRO A 135 -19.81 -32.05 -12.30
CA PRO A 135 -18.79 -31.46 -11.46
C PRO A 135 -17.98 -30.34 -12.16
N ALA A 136 -18.07 -30.20 -13.49
CA ALA A 136 -17.30 -29.23 -14.26
C ALA A 136 -17.44 -27.78 -13.77
N PRO A 137 -18.64 -27.26 -13.45
CA PRO A 137 -18.80 -25.90 -12.94
C PRO A 137 -18.13 -25.68 -11.57
N PHE A 138 -18.14 -26.68 -10.68
CA PHE A 138 -17.45 -26.62 -9.38
C PHE A 138 -15.94 -26.50 -9.57
N ASP A 139 -15.36 -27.39 -10.38
CA ASP A 139 -13.93 -27.47 -10.60
C ASP A 139 -13.41 -26.20 -11.29
N ALA A 140 -14.11 -25.74 -12.32
CA ALA A 140 -13.79 -24.49 -13.00
C ALA A 140 -13.91 -23.24 -12.08
N ALA A 141 -14.95 -23.20 -11.24
CA ALA A 141 -15.13 -22.08 -10.29
C ALA A 141 -13.97 -22.05 -9.29
N LEU A 142 -13.57 -23.21 -8.76
CA LEU A 142 -12.45 -23.29 -7.80
C LEU A 142 -11.14 -22.88 -8.45
N THR A 143 -10.84 -23.34 -9.68
CA THR A 143 -9.66 -22.93 -10.45
C THR A 143 -9.61 -21.41 -10.64
N VAL A 144 -10.70 -20.79 -11.12
CA VAL A 144 -10.75 -19.36 -11.38
C VAL A 144 -10.61 -18.55 -10.08
N CYS A 145 -11.33 -18.94 -9.01
CA CYS A 145 -11.22 -18.25 -7.72
C CYS A 145 -9.82 -18.39 -7.11
N THR A 146 -9.17 -19.57 -7.25
CA THR A 146 -7.80 -19.79 -6.78
C THR A 146 -6.79 -18.94 -7.56
N MET A 147 -6.88 -18.87 -8.88
CA MET A 147 -6.01 -18.01 -9.70
C MET A 147 -6.18 -16.53 -9.32
N ARG A 148 -7.41 -16.09 -9.10
CA ARG A 148 -7.68 -14.73 -8.61
C ARG A 148 -7.06 -14.48 -7.25
N LEU A 149 -7.26 -15.38 -6.27
CA LEU A 149 -6.68 -15.22 -4.93
C LEU A 149 -5.15 -15.15 -4.96
N VAL A 150 -4.50 -16.09 -5.68
CA VAL A 150 -3.03 -16.11 -5.82
C VAL A 150 -2.51 -14.82 -6.47
N SER A 151 -3.17 -14.36 -7.54
CA SER A 151 -2.84 -13.09 -8.19
C SER A 151 -3.01 -11.91 -7.22
N ASP A 152 -4.17 -11.83 -6.55
CA ASP A 152 -4.52 -10.72 -5.66
C ASP A 152 -3.58 -10.64 -4.46
N LEU A 153 -3.18 -11.77 -3.88
CA LEU A 153 -2.18 -11.84 -2.80
C LEU A 153 -0.79 -11.39 -3.27
N ARG A 154 -0.41 -11.73 -4.50
CA ARG A 154 0.92 -11.48 -5.04
C ARG A 154 1.14 -10.06 -5.53
N ILE A 155 0.21 -9.54 -6.34
CA ILE A 155 0.37 -8.28 -7.09
C ILE A 155 -0.72 -7.25 -6.80
N GLY A 156 -1.71 -7.61 -5.97
CA GLY A 156 -2.90 -6.78 -5.70
C GLY A 156 -3.97 -6.92 -6.78
N ARG A 157 -5.15 -6.41 -6.48
CA ARG A 157 -6.33 -6.47 -7.37
C ARG A 157 -6.32 -5.38 -8.45
N ILE A 158 -5.59 -4.30 -8.22
CA ILE A 158 -5.56 -3.14 -9.11
C ILE A 158 -4.14 -2.90 -9.59
N ASN A 159 -3.93 -2.87 -10.90
CA ASN A 159 -2.64 -2.45 -11.44
C ASN A 159 -2.40 -0.97 -11.10
N PRO A 160 -1.29 -0.60 -10.43
CA PRO A 160 -1.01 0.78 -10.04
C PRO A 160 -0.94 1.73 -11.23
N LYS A 161 -0.66 1.25 -12.44
CA LYS A 161 -0.71 2.04 -13.68
C LYS A 161 -2.10 2.64 -13.95
N HIS A 162 -3.18 2.01 -13.42
CA HIS A 162 -4.54 2.56 -13.52
C HIS A 162 -4.63 3.98 -12.93
N PHE A 163 -3.88 4.27 -11.88
CA PHE A 163 -3.78 5.59 -11.27
C PHE A 163 -2.65 6.44 -11.85
N ARG A 164 -2.01 6.02 -12.94
CA ARG A 164 -0.80 6.62 -13.51
C ARG A 164 0.37 6.64 -12.51
N PHE A 165 0.42 5.68 -11.61
CA PHE A 165 1.55 5.50 -10.73
C PHE A 165 2.69 4.83 -11.51
N GLY A 166 3.90 5.35 -11.32
CA GLY A 166 5.13 4.82 -11.92
C GLY A 166 5.67 3.59 -11.17
N LEU A 167 4.78 2.68 -10.77
CA LEU A 167 5.09 1.38 -10.18
C LEU A 167 4.72 0.28 -11.17
N SER A 168 5.42 -0.85 -11.13
CA SER A 168 5.16 -2.00 -11.99
C SER A 168 5.05 -3.27 -11.18
N VAL A 169 4.03 -4.06 -11.47
CA VAL A 169 3.80 -5.39 -10.89
C VAL A 169 4.15 -6.52 -11.85
N GLU A 170 4.54 -6.21 -13.10
CA GLU A 170 4.75 -7.19 -14.17
C GLU A 170 5.76 -8.29 -13.82
N GLN A 171 6.89 -7.90 -13.20
CA GLN A 171 7.95 -8.85 -12.82
C GLN A 171 7.57 -9.78 -11.67
N LYS A 172 6.43 -9.55 -11.03
CA LYS A 172 5.93 -10.33 -9.90
C LYS A 172 4.88 -11.35 -10.31
N LYS A 173 4.36 -11.28 -11.53
CA LYS A 173 3.33 -12.21 -12.02
C LYS A 173 3.87 -13.63 -12.03
N TYR A 174 3.01 -14.55 -11.62
CA TYR A 174 3.27 -15.98 -11.76
C TYR A 174 2.72 -16.50 -13.09
N ASP A 175 3.31 -17.58 -13.59
CA ASP A 175 2.60 -18.55 -14.38
C ASP A 175 1.58 -19.24 -13.46
N LEU A 176 0.32 -18.81 -13.54
CA LEU A 176 -0.72 -19.27 -12.62
C LEU A 176 -1.09 -20.73 -12.87
N ALA A 177 -1.05 -21.20 -14.13
CA ALA A 177 -1.34 -22.58 -14.46
C ALA A 177 -0.31 -23.53 -13.83
N GLN A 178 0.96 -23.24 -14.06
CA GLN A 178 2.06 -24.01 -13.48
C GLN A 178 2.05 -23.92 -11.94
N PHE A 179 1.81 -22.73 -11.38
CA PHE A 179 1.79 -22.56 -9.92
C PHE A 179 0.69 -23.40 -9.26
N LEU A 180 -0.54 -23.41 -9.81
CA LEU A 180 -1.62 -24.22 -9.27
C LEU A 180 -1.29 -25.70 -9.34
N HIS A 181 -0.80 -26.17 -10.49
CA HIS A 181 -0.44 -27.56 -10.72
C HIS A 181 0.65 -28.03 -9.74
N ASP A 182 1.76 -27.30 -9.66
CA ASP A 182 2.95 -27.73 -8.93
C ASP A 182 2.86 -27.50 -7.42
N ARG A 183 2.04 -26.54 -6.97
CA ARG A 183 2.09 -26.07 -5.58
C ARG A 183 0.77 -26.21 -4.83
N LEU A 184 -0.39 -26.26 -5.48
CA LEU A 184 -1.69 -26.21 -4.80
C LEU A 184 -2.54 -27.45 -4.95
N VAL A 185 -2.66 -28.05 -6.15
CA VAL A 185 -3.56 -29.20 -6.39
C VAL A 185 -3.27 -30.38 -5.46
N HIS A 186 -2.00 -30.61 -5.12
CA HIS A 186 -1.57 -31.70 -4.25
C HIS A 186 -0.93 -31.18 -2.94
N ALA A 187 -1.22 -29.94 -2.54
CA ALA A 187 -0.64 -29.36 -1.33
C ALA A 187 -1.13 -30.10 -0.07
N SER A 188 -0.21 -30.46 0.80
CA SER A 188 -0.53 -30.95 2.15
C SER A 188 -0.88 -29.80 3.11
N ASP A 189 -0.41 -28.59 2.83
CA ASP A 189 -0.64 -27.36 3.61
C ASP A 189 -0.77 -26.17 2.64
N VAL A 190 -2.02 -25.89 2.26
CA VAL A 190 -2.39 -24.79 1.35
C VAL A 190 -2.06 -23.44 1.95
N SER A 191 -2.34 -23.25 3.24
CA SER A 191 -2.11 -21.96 3.91
C SER A 191 -0.64 -21.55 3.89
N THR A 192 0.29 -22.49 4.16
CA THR A 192 1.74 -22.22 4.02
C THR A 192 2.13 -21.84 2.59
N VAL A 193 1.52 -22.48 1.57
CA VAL A 193 1.78 -22.12 0.16
C VAL A 193 1.29 -20.70 -0.13
N LEU A 194 0.08 -20.33 0.30
CA LEU A 194 -0.48 -18.99 0.10
C LEU A 194 0.29 -17.92 0.88
N ASP A 195 0.73 -18.20 2.11
CA ASP A 195 1.61 -17.31 2.89
C ASP A 195 2.91 -16.96 2.13
N GLY A 196 3.46 -17.93 1.37
CA GLY A 196 4.63 -17.72 0.52
C GLY A 196 4.38 -16.87 -0.72
N VAL A 197 3.12 -16.66 -1.10
CA VAL A 197 2.73 -15.78 -2.23
C VAL A 197 2.78 -14.31 -1.85
N GLU A 198 2.48 -13.99 -0.60
CA GLU A 198 2.33 -12.64 -0.09
C GLU A 198 3.64 -11.84 -0.06
N PRO A 199 3.58 -10.51 0.04
CA PRO A 199 4.78 -9.68 0.21
C PRO A 199 5.61 -10.11 1.43
N PRO A 200 6.94 -10.36 1.30
CA PRO A 200 7.77 -10.93 2.36
C PRO A 200 8.21 -9.91 3.43
N PHE A 201 7.53 -8.76 3.52
CA PHE A 201 7.93 -7.67 4.41
C PHE A 201 7.26 -7.76 5.77
N ALA A 202 8.03 -7.60 6.85
CA ALA A 202 7.49 -7.52 8.20
C ALA A 202 6.42 -6.43 8.37
N GLY A 203 6.51 -5.33 7.61
CA GLY A 203 5.49 -4.26 7.56
C GLY A 203 4.14 -4.74 7.02
N TYR A 204 4.13 -5.65 6.03
CA TYR A 204 2.93 -6.27 5.52
C TYR A 204 2.25 -7.11 6.60
N ARG A 205 2.99 -8.02 7.25
CA ARG A 205 2.48 -8.88 8.34
C ARG A 205 1.95 -8.07 9.52
N ARG A 206 2.64 -6.99 9.90
CA ARG A 206 2.14 -6.07 10.94
C ARG A 206 0.84 -5.40 10.54
N THR A 207 0.67 -5.06 9.25
CA THR A 207 -0.57 -4.46 8.74
C THR A 207 -1.73 -5.45 8.77
N GLU A 208 -1.51 -6.74 8.47
CA GLU A 208 -2.51 -7.82 8.62
C GLU A 208 -2.94 -7.98 10.08
N ALA A 209 -1.98 -8.08 10.99
CA ALA A 209 -2.25 -8.16 12.42
C ALA A 209 -3.04 -6.93 12.93
N ALA A 210 -2.69 -5.74 12.42
CA ALA A 210 -3.44 -4.51 12.71
C ALA A 210 -4.87 -4.57 12.16
N LEU A 211 -5.05 -5.06 10.93
CA LEU A 211 -6.37 -5.22 10.32
C LEU A 211 -7.26 -6.17 11.15
N ALA A 212 -6.72 -7.32 11.55
CA ALA A 212 -7.45 -8.26 12.39
C ALA A 212 -7.88 -7.62 13.73
N ARG A 213 -6.95 -6.90 14.38
CA ARG A 213 -7.23 -6.17 15.63
C ARG A 213 -8.32 -5.11 15.44
N TYR A 214 -8.23 -4.28 14.40
CA TYR A 214 -9.21 -3.21 14.17
C TYR A 214 -10.57 -3.75 13.74
N THR A 215 -10.61 -4.90 13.08
CA THR A 215 -11.87 -5.60 12.76
C THR A 215 -12.55 -6.11 14.03
N ASP A 216 -11.79 -6.66 15.00
CA ASP A 216 -12.31 -7.04 16.31
C ASP A 216 -12.79 -5.82 17.10
N LEU A 217 -12.04 -4.72 17.10
CA LEU A 217 -12.43 -3.46 17.76
C LEU A 217 -13.72 -2.87 17.16
N LEU A 218 -13.89 -2.97 15.84
CA LEU A 218 -15.12 -2.51 15.17
C LEU A 218 -16.36 -3.23 15.69
N SER A 219 -16.26 -4.52 16.04
CA SER A 219 -17.38 -5.27 16.63
C SER A 219 -17.75 -4.81 18.04
N LYS A 220 -16.88 -4.09 18.72
CA LYS A 220 -17.01 -3.60 20.10
C LYS A 220 -17.32 -2.11 20.20
N ASP A 221 -17.26 -1.39 19.07
CA ASP A 221 -17.53 0.04 19.00
C ASP A 221 -19.04 0.30 18.93
N ASP A 222 -19.51 1.22 19.74
CA ASP A 222 -20.93 1.63 19.78
C ASP A 222 -21.27 2.68 18.69
N GLY A 223 -20.27 3.17 17.95
CA GLY A 223 -20.42 4.19 16.91
C GLY A 223 -20.78 5.59 17.42
N GLU A 224 -20.80 5.81 18.75
CA GLU A 224 -21.09 7.12 19.31
C GLU A 224 -20.00 8.13 18.93
N GLN A 225 -20.38 9.35 18.59
CA GLN A 225 -19.47 10.42 18.24
C GLN A 225 -19.25 11.38 19.41
N LEU A 226 -18.06 11.99 19.45
CA LEU A 226 -17.79 13.08 20.39
C LEU A 226 -18.60 14.32 20.00
N PRO A 227 -19.24 14.98 20.98
CA PRO A 227 -19.98 16.20 20.71
C PRO A 227 -19.05 17.31 20.19
N PRO A 228 -19.54 18.17 19.29
CA PRO A 228 -18.76 19.30 18.80
C PRO A 228 -18.49 20.30 19.93
N SER A 229 -17.36 20.98 19.86
CA SER A 229 -17.04 22.11 20.73
C SER A 229 -16.85 23.38 19.90
N ALA A 230 -17.48 24.48 20.32
CA ALA A 230 -17.38 25.78 19.65
C ALA A 230 -15.96 26.40 19.74
N LYS A 231 -15.20 26.01 20.75
CA LYS A 231 -13.81 26.44 20.97
C LYS A 231 -12.96 25.21 21.26
N PRO A 232 -11.64 25.23 20.97
CA PRO A 232 -10.75 24.17 21.42
C PRO A 232 -10.87 23.96 22.94
N VAL A 233 -10.92 22.70 23.39
CA VAL A 233 -10.91 22.38 24.83
C VAL A 233 -9.46 22.18 25.25
N ASP A 234 -9.01 22.99 26.21
CA ASP A 234 -7.67 22.91 26.78
C ASP A 234 -7.64 21.91 27.96
N PRO A 235 -6.48 21.30 28.26
CA PRO A 235 -6.30 20.51 29.48
C PRO A 235 -6.76 21.27 30.73
N GLY A 236 -7.49 20.60 31.61
CA GLY A 236 -8.09 21.18 32.83
C GLY A 236 -9.47 21.84 32.63
N GLN A 237 -10.02 21.83 31.43
CA GLN A 237 -11.36 22.33 31.14
C GLN A 237 -12.42 21.22 31.15
N HIS A 238 -13.68 21.61 31.35
CA HIS A 238 -14.82 20.71 31.25
C HIS A 238 -15.22 20.50 29.80
N TYR A 239 -15.52 19.22 29.47
CA TYR A 239 -15.99 18.81 28.16
C TYR A 239 -17.03 17.68 28.28
N ALA A 240 -18.22 17.89 27.76
CA ALA A 240 -19.32 16.93 27.85
C ALA A 240 -18.99 15.57 27.20
N GLY A 241 -18.02 15.53 26.30
CA GLY A 241 -17.57 14.31 25.62
C GLY A 241 -16.56 13.46 26.40
N VAL A 242 -16.16 13.83 27.64
CA VAL A 242 -15.17 13.07 28.43
C VAL A 242 -15.54 11.60 28.62
N PRO A 243 -16.79 11.21 28.90
CA PRO A 243 -17.14 9.79 29.00
C PRO A 243 -16.87 8.99 27.70
N ARG A 244 -17.20 9.55 26.54
CA ARG A 244 -16.90 8.94 25.24
C ARG A 244 -15.40 8.99 24.95
N LEU A 245 -14.76 10.11 25.21
CA LEU A 245 -13.31 10.28 25.05
C LEU A 245 -12.51 9.29 25.90
N THR A 246 -13.03 8.86 27.04
CA THR A 246 -12.41 7.82 27.87
C THR A 246 -12.56 6.43 27.25
N ARG A 247 -13.73 6.09 26.72
CA ARG A 247 -14.00 4.77 26.14
C ARG A 247 -13.17 4.51 24.88
N MET A 248 -13.14 5.46 23.98
CA MET A 248 -12.48 5.29 22.67
C MET A 248 -10.97 5.11 22.78
N PRO A 249 -10.17 5.93 23.50
CA PRO A 249 -8.75 5.66 23.72
C PRO A 249 -8.45 4.35 24.46
N ARG A 250 -9.31 3.92 25.38
CA ARG A 250 -9.17 2.57 26.00
C ARG A 250 -9.35 1.47 24.97
N LEU A 251 -10.34 1.61 24.09
CA LEU A 251 -10.62 0.65 23.04
C LEU A 251 -9.42 0.49 22.07
N VAL A 252 -8.83 1.59 21.63
CA VAL A 252 -7.71 1.57 20.67
C VAL A 252 -6.33 1.45 21.33
N GLY A 253 -6.23 1.47 22.65
CA GLY A 253 -5.01 1.25 23.43
C GLY A 253 -4.18 2.50 23.72
N ASP A 254 -4.72 3.71 23.53
CA ASP A 254 -4.06 4.96 23.90
C ASP A 254 -4.19 5.29 25.41
N LEU A 255 -5.20 4.74 26.08
CA LEU A 255 -5.43 4.87 27.50
C LEU A 255 -5.38 3.52 28.18
N SER A 256 -4.53 3.35 29.20
CA SER A 256 -4.47 2.12 29.98
C SER A 256 -5.83 1.79 30.60
N PRO A 257 -6.25 0.51 30.63
CA PRO A 257 -7.43 0.08 31.38
C PRO A 257 -7.43 0.53 32.86
N ASP A 258 -6.23 0.52 33.49
CA ASP A 258 -6.02 0.85 34.91
C ASP A 258 -5.69 2.33 35.15
N ALA A 259 -5.82 3.17 34.12
CA ALA A 259 -5.52 4.60 34.25
C ALA A 259 -6.47 5.28 35.27
N THR A 260 -5.87 5.96 36.25
CA THR A 260 -6.61 6.79 37.20
C THR A 260 -7.13 8.04 36.50
N LEU A 261 -8.45 8.22 36.51
CA LEU A 261 -9.14 9.35 35.94
C LEU A 261 -9.65 10.28 37.04
N SER A 262 -9.97 11.51 36.66
CA SER A 262 -10.64 12.47 37.55
C SER A 262 -11.95 11.91 38.11
N THR A 263 -12.28 12.28 39.34
CA THR A 263 -13.58 11.99 39.93
C THR A 263 -14.69 12.85 39.34
N ASP A 264 -14.35 13.95 38.69
CA ASP A 264 -15.28 14.75 37.90
C ASP A 264 -15.43 14.13 36.51
N PRO A 265 -16.64 13.63 36.14
CA PRO A 265 -16.85 12.90 34.90
C PRO A 265 -16.77 13.77 33.63
N GLN A 266 -16.70 15.08 33.78
CA GLN A 266 -16.58 16.03 32.67
C GLN A 266 -15.24 16.74 32.60
N LEU A 267 -14.34 16.57 33.58
CA LEU A 267 -13.05 17.21 33.60
C LEU A 267 -12.07 16.51 32.64
N TYR A 268 -11.56 17.27 31.67
CA TYR A 268 -10.56 16.81 30.72
C TYR A 268 -9.14 17.06 31.25
N ASP A 269 -8.55 16.11 31.96
CA ASP A 269 -7.24 16.24 32.59
C ASP A 269 -6.44 14.92 32.65
N GLY A 270 -5.28 14.96 33.30
CA GLY A 270 -4.48 13.81 33.71
C GLY A 270 -4.17 12.82 32.60
N ALA A 271 -4.44 11.54 32.86
CA ALA A 271 -4.12 10.44 31.95
C ALA A 271 -4.88 10.55 30.60
N LEU A 272 -6.05 11.19 30.60
CA LEU A 272 -6.83 11.37 29.39
C LEU A 272 -6.17 12.36 28.41
N VAL A 273 -5.50 13.40 28.94
CA VAL A 273 -4.71 14.35 28.12
C VAL A 273 -3.53 13.63 27.46
N GLU A 274 -2.83 12.77 28.19
CA GLU A 274 -1.72 11.99 27.63
C GLU A 274 -2.20 10.98 26.58
N ALA A 275 -3.37 10.37 26.77
CA ALA A 275 -4.00 9.52 25.78
C ALA A 275 -4.33 10.29 24.48
N VAL A 276 -4.85 11.53 24.61
CA VAL A 276 -5.10 12.40 23.43
C VAL A 276 -3.79 12.81 22.75
N LYS A 277 -2.74 13.13 23.48
CA LYS A 277 -1.41 13.40 22.88
C LYS A 277 -0.87 12.17 22.12
N SER A 278 -1.02 10.96 22.68
CA SER A 278 -0.68 9.72 22.00
C SER A 278 -1.48 9.57 20.71
N PHE A 279 -2.79 9.75 20.78
CA PHE A 279 -3.67 9.74 19.62
C PHE A 279 -3.23 10.77 18.57
N GLN A 280 -2.98 12.01 18.97
CA GLN A 280 -2.54 13.08 18.07
C GLN A 280 -1.25 12.72 17.33
N ARG A 281 -0.22 12.18 18.03
CA ARG A 281 1.03 11.71 17.40
C ARG A 281 0.76 10.64 16.33
N ARG A 282 -0.10 9.66 16.66
CA ARG A 282 -0.44 8.56 15.74
C ARG A 282 -1.31 8.99 14.56
N HIS A 283 -1.91 10.18 14.61
CA HIS A 283 -2.74 10.73 13.55
C HIS A 283 -2.11 11.93 12.83
N GLY A 284 -0.79 12.15 13.02
CA GLY A 284 -0.06 13.23 12.34
C GLY A 284 -0.52 14.64 12.74
N LEU A 285 -1.14 14.78 13.91
CA LEU A 285 -1.58 16.06 14.48
C LEU A 285 -0.50 16.64 15.39
N GLN A 286 -0.69 17.91 15.79
CA GLN A 286 0.10 18.51 16.86
C GLN A 286 -0.28 17.85 18.19
N ASP A 287 0.71 17.32 18.90
CA ASP A 287 0.54 16.57 20.14
C ASP A 287 0.53 17.47 21.39
N ASP A 288 -0.30 18.49 21.35
CA ASP A 288 -0.47 19.50 22.42
C ASP A 288 -1.52 19.11 23.48
N GLY A 289 -2.26 18.02 23.25
CA GLY A 289 -3.34 17.57 24.12
C GLY A 289 -4.61 18.43 24.04
N ARG A 290 -4.70 19.38 23.09
CA ARG A 290 -5.91 20.20 22.91
C ARG A 290 -6.93 19.47 22.03
N LEU A 291 -8.19 19.50 22.41
CA LEU A 291 -9.29 19.00 21.58
C LEU A 291 -9.74 20.10 20.60
N GLY A 292 -8.88 20.39 19.63
CA GLY A 292 -9.20 21.30 18.53
C GLY A 292 -10.04 20.63 17.44
N ALA A 293 -10.47 21.40 16.44
CA ALA A 293 -11.35 20.91 15.36
C ALA A 293 -10.77 19.67 14.62
N GLU A 294 -9.46 19.67 14.29
CA GLU A 294 -8.82 18.54 13.60
C GLU A 294 -8.70 17.32 14.52
N THR A 295 -8.42 17.51 15.82
CA THR A 295 -8.37 16.41 16.80
C THR A 295 -9.75 15.76 16.95
N LEU A 296 -10.80 16.55 17.14
CA LEU A 296 -12.18 16.04 17.24
C LEU A 296 -12.64 15.36 15.94
N LYS A 297 -12.28 15.90 14.79
CA LYS A 297 -12.55 15.28 13.49
C LYS A 297 -11.90 13.90 13.38
N GLN A 298 -10.63 13.76 13.74
CA GLN A 298 -9.92 12.48 13.69
C GLN A 298 -10.43 11.46 14.72
N LEU A 299 -10.82 11.91 15.91
CA LEU A 299 -11.43 11.09 16.95
C LEU A 299 -12.83 10.58 16.55
N ASN A 300 -13.53 11.32 15.69
CA ASN A 300 -14.86 10.96 15.17
C ASN A 300 -14.83 10.19 13.85
N VAL A 301 -13.64 9.82 13.33
CA VAL A 301 -13.55 8.93 12.15
C VAL A 301 -13.97 7.53 12.58
N PRO A 302 -15.00 6.94 11.94
CA PRO A 302 -15.49 5.60 12.28
C PRO A 302 -14.38 4.53 12.20
N LEU A 303 -14.42 3.54 13.07
CA LEU A 303 -13.46 2.40 13.01
C LEU A 303 -13.57 1.63 11.69
N SER A 304 -14.73 1.60 11.05
CA SER A 304 -14.91 1.03 9.71
C SER A 304 -14.00 1.71 8.66
N ASP A 305 -13.81 3.02 8.77
CA ASP A 305 -12.92 3.76 7.86
C ASP A 305 -11.44 3.45 8.16
N ARG A 306 -11.10 3.21 9.44
CA ARG A 306 -9.75 2.77 9.83
C ARG A 306 -9.43 1.36 9.31
N VAL A 307 -10.40 0.43 9.43
CA VAL A 307 -10.32 -0.90 8.81
C VAL A 307 -10.11 -0.76 7.30
N ARG A 308 -10.86 0.11 6.63
CA ARG A 308 -10.69 0.36 5.20
C ARG A 308 -9.31 0.92 4.85
N GLN A 309 -8.76 1.87 5.64
CA GLN A 309 -7.40 2.39 5.44
C GLN A 309 -6.36 1.26 5.52
N LEU A 310 -6.51 0.31 6.44
CA LEU A 310 -5.62 -0.85 6.56
C LEU A 310 -5.75 -1.80 5.35
N GLN A 311 -6.97 -2.06 4.87
CA GLN A 311 -7.20 -2.85 3.65
C GLN A 311 -6.52 -2.22 2.43
N LEU A 312 -6.66 -0.88 2.26
CA LEU A 312 -6.00 -0.15 1.17
C LEU A 312 -4.48 -0.11 1.33
N ALA A 313 -3.97 -0.13 2.57
CA ALA A 313 -2.53 -0.23 2.81
C ALA A 313 -1.99 -1.61 2.40
N LEU A 314 -2.72 -2.71 2.69
CA LEU A 314 -2.35 -4.07 2.23
C LEU A 314 -2.35 -4.17 0.71
N GLU A 315 -3.34 -3.60 0.03
CA GLU A 315 -3.35 -3.53 -1.44
C GLU A 315 -2.07 -2.86 -1.98
N ARG A 316 -1.67 -1.73 -1.39
CA ARG A 316 -0.45 -0.99 -1.81
C ARG A 316 0.85 -1.70 -1.45
N TRP A 317 0.89 -2.48 -0.39
CA TRP A 317 2.04 -3.33 -0.08
C TRP A 317 2.31 -4.34 -1.19
N ARG A 318 1.26 -4.87 -1.84
CA ARG A 318 1.37 -5.80 -2.96
C ARG A 318 1.94 -5.17 -4.22
N TRP A 319 1.99 -3.85 -4.32
CA TRP A 319 2.65 -3.13 -5.41
C TRP A 319 4.17 -2.97 -5.20
N ALA A 320 4.67 -3.17 -3.99
CA ALA A 320 6.10 -3.19 -3.73
C ALA A 320 6.79 -4.37 -4.44
N PRO A 321 8.07 -4.26 -4.84
CA PRO A 321 8.82 -5.40 -5.37
C PRO A 321 8.92 -6.50 -4.31
N SER A 322 9.17 -7.75 -4.72
CA SER A 322 9.35 -8.86 -3.77
C SER A 322 10.62 -8.71 -2.93
N GLU A 323 11.64 -8.07 -3.51
CA GLU A 323 12.91 -7.73 -2.87
C GLU A 323 13.45 -6.41 -3.42
N PHE A 324 14.28 -5.73 -2.66
CA PHE A 324 14.98 -4.53 -3.13
C PHE A 324 16.35 -4.89 -3.69
N SER A 325 16.72 -4.33 -4.84
CA SER A 325 18.04 -4.51 -5.47
C SER A 325 19.20 -3.95 -4.63
N ALA A 326 18.90 -3.02 -3.75
CA ALA A 326 19.78 -2.41 -2.76
C ALA A 326 18.91 -1.77 -1.65
N PRO A 327 19.50 -1.45 -0.46
CA PRO A 327 18.79 -0.72 0.59
C PRO A 327 18.12 0.54 0.06
N PRO A 328 16.77 0.65 0.15
CA PRO A 328 16.03 1.72 -0.50
C PRO A 328 15.88 2.98 0.36
N ILE A 329 15.54 4.07 -0.31
CA ILE A 329 14.90 5.25 0.29
C ILE A 329 13.40 5.16 0.01
N VAL A 330 12.58 5.25 1.05
CA VAL A 330 11.13 5.25 0.96
C VAL A 330 10.58 6.59 1.46
N VAL A 331 9.86 7.29 0.60
CA VAL A 331 9.13 8.52 0.97
C VAL A 331 7.65 8.19 0.97
N ASN A 332 7.01 8.22 2.14
CA ASN A 332 5.57 8.11 2.22
C ASN A 332 4.94 9.51 2.27
N LEU A 333 4.06 9.78 1.32
CA LEU A 333 3.51 11.12 1.12
C LEU A 333 2.53 11.55 2.23
N PRO A 334 1.58 10.70 2.69
CA PRO A 334 0.61 11.10 3.72
C PRO A 334 1.20 11.36 5.10
N ASP A 335 2.28 10.69 5.49
CA ASP A 335 2.95 10.90 6.78
C ASP A 335 4.05 11.97 6.73
N PHE A 336 4.33 12.47 5.52
CA PHE A 336 5.38 13.47 5.28
C PHE A 336 6.75 13.05 5.82
N ARG A 337 7.14 11.77 5.59
CA ARG A 337 8.42 11.24 6.07
C ARG A 337 9.18 10.50 4.97
N LEU A 338 10.50 10.64 5.06
CA LEU A 338 11.47 9.85 4.34
C LEU A 338 12.14 8.89 5.33
N ARG A 339 12.29 7.63 4.92
CA ARG A 339 13.04 6.59 5.62
C ARG A 339 14.07 5.99 4.69
N ALA A 340 15.31 5.86 5.14
CA ALA A 340 16.31 5.07 4.46
C ALA A 340 16.52 3.76 5.24
N LEU A 341 16.55 2.65 4.51
CA LEU A 341 16.60 1.31 5.11
C LEU A 341 18.00 0.70 4.96
N ASP A 342 18.35 -0.28 5.80
CA ASP A 342 19.51 -1.13 5.63
C ASP A 342 19.19 -2.40 4.82
N GLU A 343 20.14 -3.30 4.70
CA GLU A 343 20.01 -4.58 4.00
C GLU A 343 18.98 -5.52 4.65
N ALA A 344 18.70 -5.33 5.95
CA ALA A 344 17.68 -6.08 6.70
C ALA A 344 16.30 -5.38 6.70
N ASN A 345 16.15 -4.30 5.95
CA ASN A 345 14.96 -3.44 5.90
C ASN A 345 14.66 -2.68 7.20
N ASN A 346 15.65 -2.51 8.10
CA ASN A 346 15.51 -1.65 9.26
C ASN A 346 15.71 -0.19 8.89
N VAL A 347 15.00 0.72 9.57
CA VAL A 347 15.12 2.15 9.36
C VAL A 347 16.39 2.69 10.00
N THR A 348 17.37 3.09 9.19
CA THR A 348 18.65 3.70 9.63
C THR A 348 18.61 5.22 9.61
N LEU A 349 17.75 5.83 8.80
CA LEU A 349 17.57 7.27 8.74
C LEU A 349 16.08 7.59 8.60
N ASN A 350 15.57 8.49 9.43
CA ASN A 350 14.19 8.95 9.40
C ASN A 350 14.17 10.48 9.52
N MET A 351 13.41 11.15 8.64
CA MET A 351 13.29 12.61 8.63
C MET A 351 11.96 13.07 8.07
N ARG A 352 11.61 14.30 8.39
CA ARG A 352 10.44 14.97 7.81
C ARG A 352 10.71 15.43 6.38
N VAL A 353 9.65 15.49 5.57
CA VAL A 353 9.71 16.03 4.20
C VAL A 353 8.58 17.03 3.96
N VAL A 354 8.79 17.91 2.96
CA VAL A 354 7.75 18.76 2.38
C VAL A 354 7.49 18.26 0.97
N VAL A 355 6.24 17.95 0.65
CA VAL A 355 5.80 17.37 -0.63
C VAL A 355 4.93 18.35 -1.43
N GLY A 356 4.52 17.96 -2.62
CA GLY A 356 3.71 18.78 -3.52
C GLY A 356 2.32 19.14 -2.97
N LYS A 357 1.78 20.29 -3.38
CA LYS A 357 0.44 20.78 -2.97
C LYS A 357 -0.65 19.85 -3.48
N ALA A 358 -1.58 19.45 -2.58
CA ALA A 358 -2.65 18.51 -2.84
C ALA A 358 -3.51 18.82 -4.09
N MET A 359 -3.84 20.08 -4.32
CA MET A 359 -4.80 20.46 -5.37
C MET A 359 -4.17 20.89 -6.70
N ARG A 360 -2.85 21.07 -6.78
CA ARG A 360 -2.22 21.71 -7.96
C ARG A 360 -0.96 21.03 -8.47
N THR A 361 -0.09 20.58 -7.59
CA THR A 361 1.26 20.08 -7.93
C THR A 361 1.62 18.89 -7.05
N GLN A 362 0.77 17.85 -7.08
CA GLN A 362 0.99 16.63 -6.31
C GLN A 362 2.34 16.01 -6.65
N THR A 363 3.04 15.48 -5.63
CA THR A 363 4.16 14.58 -5.87
C THR A 363 3.61 13.24 -6.37
N PRO A 364 4.05 12.73 -7.53
CA PRO A 364 3.56 11.46 -8.05
C PRO A 364 4.08 10.27 -7.23
N VAL A 365 3.35 9.15 -7.31
CA VAL A 365 3.75 7.85 -6.73
C VAL A 365 4.51 7.06 -7.80
N PHE A 366 5.79 6.74 -7.55
CA PHE A 366 6.64 6.00 -8.48
C PHE A 366 7.91 5.49 -7.81
N SER A 367 8.69 4.67 -8.52
CA SER A 367 10.04 4.27 -8.11
C SER A 367 11.05 4.51 -9.22
N ARG A 368 12.26 4.96 -8.86
CA ARG A 368 13.43 5.13 -9.74
C ARG A 368 14.71 5.05 -8.93
N ASP A 369 15.80 4.75 -9.59
CA ASP A 369 17.10 4.65 -8.94
C ASP A 369 17.77 6.03 -8.86
N MET A 370 18.22 6.40 -7.66
CA MET A 370 19.10 7.55 -7.44
C MET A 370 20.50 7.20 -7.93
N THR A 371 21.04 8.03 -8.81
CA THR A 371 22.31 7.77 -9.49
C THR A 371 23.40 8.79 -9.19
N TYR A 372 23.04 10.00 -8.75
CA TYR A 372 24.01 11.04 -8.39
C TYR A 372 23.40 12.09 -7.47
N ILE A 373 24.28 12.86 -6.82
CA ILE A 373 23.92 14.07 -6.08
C ILE A 373 24.61 15.29 -6.69
N VAL A 374 24.04 16.47 -6.49
CA VAL A 374 24.64 17.74 -6.89
C VAL A 374 24.79 18.62 -5.65
N LEU A 375 26.03 18.96 -5.31
CA LEU A 375 26.36 19.87 -4.23
C LEU A 375 26.36 21.31 -4.73
N ARG A 376 25.82 22.25 -3.96
CA ARG A 376 25.65 23.66 -4.30
C ARG A 376 25.05 23.86 -5.71
N PRO A 377 23.81 23.30 -5.96
CA PRO A 377 23.22 23.27 -7.28
C PRO A 377 22.79 24.66 -7.77
N TYR A 378 22.84 24.87 -9.09
CA TYR A 378 21.94 25.82 -9.74
C TYR A 378 20.51 25.29 -9.68
N TRP A 379 19.53 26.16 -9.52
CA TRP A 379 18.13 25.82 -9.73
C TRP A 379 17.66 26.34 -11.08
N ASN A 380 17.59 25.48 -12.07
CA ASN A 380 16.95 25.79 -13.33
C ASN A 380 15.43 25.87 -13.10
N VAL A 381 14.85 27.05 -13.29
CA VAL A 381 13.43 27.30 -13.02
C VAL A 381 12.56 26.57 -14.07
N PRO A 382 11.66 25.67 -13.65
CA PRO A 382 10.76 25.00 -14.58
C PRO A 382 9.88 26.01 -15.34
N PRO A 383 9.52 25.74 -16.61
CA PRO A 383 8.71 26.66 -17.42
C PRO A 383 7.36 27.02 -16.81
N SER A 384 6.75 26.11 -16.03
CA SER A 384 5.50 26.37 -15.31
C SER A 384 5.67 27.43 -14.21
N ILE A 385 6.74 27.34 -13.43
CA ILE A 385 7.08 28.32 -12.37
C ILE A 385 7.55 29.63 -13.01
N LEU A 386 8.34 29.55 -14.07
CA LEU A 386 8.78 30.75 -14.79
C LEU A 386 7.57 31.57 -15.25
N ARG A 387 6.61 30.97 -15.94
CA ARG A 387 5.40 31.64 -16.42
C ARG A 387 4.43 32.05 -15.32
N GLY A 388 4.24 31.18 -14.31
CA GLY A 388 3.24 31.39 -13.26
C GLY A 388 3.67 32.30 -12.13
N GLU A 389 4.98 32.45 -11.88
CA GLU A 389 5.49 33.15 -10.69
C GLU A 389 6.59 34.18 -11.05
N ILE A 390 7.64 33.77 -11.76
CA ILE A 390 8.83 34.60 -11.99
C ILE A 390 8.51 35.74 -12.95
N VAL A 391 7.88 35.47 -14.10
CA VAL A 391 7.52 36.49 -15.08
C VAL A 391 6.55 37.52 -14.47
N PRO A 392 5.48 37.18 -13.73
CA PRO A 392 4.66 38.15 -13.03
C PRO A 392 5.43 38.96 -11.98
N ALA A 393 6.40 38.34 -11.29
CA ALA A 393 7.25 39.06 -10.32
C ALA A 393 8.16 40.09 -11.00
N ILE A 394 8.79 39.74 -12.14
CA ILE A 394 9.60 40.67 -12.97
C ILE A 394 8.76 41.82 -13.50
N GLN A 395 7.49 41.57 -13.88
CA GLN A 395 6.58 42.63 -14.33
C GLN A 395 6.31 43.68 -13.25
N ARG A 396 6.22 43.25 -12.00
CA ARG A 396 6.03 44.14 -10.84
C ARG A 396 7.32 44.84 -10.39
N ASN A 397 8.46 44.16 -10.55
CA ASN A 397 9.77 44.68 -10.16
C ASN A 397 10.83 44.13 -11.10
N ARG A 398 11.42 45.01 -11.95
CA ARG A 398 12.44 44.66 -12.96
C ARG A 398 13.76 44.16 -12.35
N ASP A 399 14.02 44.51 -11.09
CA ASP A 399 15.21 44.09 -10.34
C ASP A 399 14.97 42.77 -9.57
N TYR A 400 13.83 42.10 -9.78
CA TYR A 400 13.51 40.84 -9.09
C TYR A 400 14.59 39.77 -9.31
N ILE A 401 15.16 39.71 -10.51
CA ILE A 401 16.21 38.75 -10.89
C ILE A 401 17.47 38.95 -10.06
N SER A 402 18.01 40.17 -10.01
CA SER A 402 19.18 40.50 -9.22
C SER A 402 18.98 40.35 -7.72
N ASN A 403 17.83 40.86 -7.21
CA ASN A 403 17.46 40.80 -5.78
C ASN A 403 17.32 39.38 -5.25
N LYS A 404 16.97 38.40 -6.10
CA LYS A 404 16.79 36.99 -5.72
C LYS A 404 17.93 36.08 -6.18
N ARG A 405 19.05 36.67 -6.67
CA ARG A 405 20.24 35.95 -7.18
C ARG A 405 19.87 34.99 -8.32
N TYR A 406 18.93 35.38 -9.17
CA TYR A 406 18.67 34.72 -10.43
C TYR A 406 19.59 35.27 -11.54
N GLU A 407 19.70 34.55 -12.62
CA GLU A 407 20.22 35.01 -13.89
C GLU A 407 19.31 34.52 -15.02
N VAL A 408 19.20 35.33 -16.06
CA VAL A 408 18.54 34.93 -17.30
C VAL A 408 19.56 34.21 -18.18
N THR A 409 19.13 33.10 -18.76
CA THR A 409 19.99 32.28 -19.63
C THR A 409 19.29 32.01 -20.95
N THR A 410 20.06 31.64 -21.95
CA THR A 410 19.58 30.91 -23.12
C THR A 410 19.12 29.51 -22.67
N ASN A 411 18.33 28.80 -23.51
CA ASN A 411 17.85 27.47 -23.18
C ASN A 411 18.98 26.42 -23.06
N ASP A 412 20.14 26.65 -23.64
CA ASP A 412 21.36 25.84 -23.47
C ASP A 412 22.21 26.25 -22.24
N GLY A 413 21.72 27.22 -21.44
CA GLY A 413 22.31 27.59 -20.14
C GLY A 413 23.38 28.67 -20.18
N LYS A 414 23.62 29.35 -21.33
CA LYS A 414 24.54 30.48 -21.40
C LYS A 414 23.91 31.72 -20.76
N ALA A 415 24.64 32.38 -19.86
CA ALA A 415 24.18 33.60 -19.19
C ALA A 415 23.93 34.75 -20.18
N VAL A 416 22.79 35.42 -20.04
CA VAL A 416 22.40 36.59 -20.85
C VAL A 416 22.44 37.86 -19.99
N THR A 417 21.82 37.87 -18.84
CA THR A 417 21.83 38.98 -17.87
C THR A 417 21.47 38.52 -16.47
N GLU A 418 21.94 39.25 -15.48
CA GLU A 418 21.64 39.10 -14.05
C GLU A 418 21.23 40.45 -13.41
N GLY A 419 21.12 41.49 -14.23
CA GLY A 419 20.71 42.83 -13.80
C GLY A 419 19.22 43.13 -13.99
N THR A 420 18.90 44.40 -14.10
CA THR A 420 17.56 44.91 -14.38
C THR A 420 17.02 44.40 -15.72
N ILE A 421 15.82 43.90 -15.77
CA ILE A 421 15.22 43.24 -16.93
C ILE A 421 14.59 44.24 -17.86
N SER A 422 15.11 44.32 -19.12
CA SER A 422 14.53 45.14 -20.20
C SER A 422 13.20 44.55 -20.72
N ASP A 423 12.44 45.35 -21.46
CA ASP A 423 11.16 44.88 -22.05
C ASP A 423 11.40 43.78 -23.10
N ASP A 424 12.50 43.85 -23.87
CA ASP A 424 12.85 42.80 -24.83
C ASP A 424 13.14 41.45 -24.14
N VAL A 425 14.00 41.47 -23.11
CA VAL A 425 14.28 40.24 -22.32
C VAL A 425 13.00 39.68 -21.69
N LEU A 426 12.14 40.54 -21.16
CA LEU A 426 10.87 40.10 -20.60
C LEU A 426 9.94 39.47 -21.68
N ALA A 427 9.89 40.04 -22.87
CA ALA A 427 9.15 39.49 -23.99
C ALA A 427 9.67 38.11 -24.40
N GLN A 428 11.00 37.93 -24.45
CA GLN A 428 11.63 36.64 -24.75
C GLN A 428 11.38 35.60 -23.65
N LEU A 429 11.41 35.96 -22.38
CA LEU A 429 11.04 35.08 -21.24
C LEU A 429 9.57 34.62 -21.35
N LYS A 430 8.65 35.53 -21.66
CA LYS A 430 7.22 35.20 -21.90
C LYS A 430 7.05 34.23 -23.07
N ALA A 431 7.81 34.42 -24.12
CA ALA A 431 7.79 33.57 -25.32
C ALA A 431 8.52 32.23 -25.13
N GLY A 432 9.19 31.99 -23.98
CA GLY A 432 9.96 30.78 -23.71
C GLY A 432 11.25 30.66 -24.54
N LYS A 433 11.72 31.75 -25.12
CA LYS A 433 13.00 31.82 -25.84
C LYS A 433 14.22 31.94 -24.91
N LEU A 434 13.99 32.41 -23.68
CA LEU A 434 14.96 32.49 -22.60
C LEU A 434 14.45 31.72 -21.37
N ALA A 435 15.39 31.30 -20.56
CA ALA A 435 15.18 30.63 -19.30
C ALA A 435 15.70 31.46 -18.12
N VAL A 436 15.38 31.03 -16.90
CA VAL A 436 15.90 31.61 -15.66
C VAL A 436 16.48 30.49 -14.81
N ARG A 437 17.62 30.74 -14.19
CA ARG A 437 18.16 29.88 -13.13
C ARG A 437 18.57 30.69 -11.91
N GLN A 438 18.47 30.08 -10.73
CA GLN A 438 18.97 30.69 -9.48
C GLN A 438 20.38 30.20 -9.19
N LYS A 439 21.24 31.13 -8.80
CA LYS A 439 22.65 30.86 -8.48
C LYS A 439 22.77 30.01 -7.20
N PRO A 440 23.82 29.18 -7.08
CA PRO A 440 24.10 28.41 -5.86
C PRO A 440 24.22 29.30 -4.61
N GLY A 441 23.93 28.73 -3.46
CA GLY A 441 24.09 29.36 -2.17
C GLY A 441 22.91 29.13 -1.22
N PRO A 442 22.99 29.64 0.04
CA PRO A 442 22.02 29.33 1.08
C PRO A 442 20.60 29.84 0.79
N ALA A 443 20.44 30.86 -0.05
CA ALA A 443 19.13 31.38 -0.46
C ALA A 443 18.55 30.68 -1.71
N ASN A 444 19.26 29.70 -2.29
CA ASN A 444 18.76 28.93 -3.43
C ASN A 444 17.54 28.10 -3.03
N ALA A 445 16.51 28.05 -3.86
CA ALA A 445 15.27 27.30 -3.58
C ALA A 445 15.51 25.79 -3.37
N LEU A 446 16.56 25.23 -3.96
CA LEU A 446 17.00 23.84 -3.75
C LEU A 446 17.92 23.67 -2.52
N GLY A 447 18.23 24.78 -1.82
CA GLY A 447 19.24 24.78 -0.76
C GLY A 447 20.63 24.40 -1.28
N LEU A 448 21.37 23.60 -0.48
CA LEU A 448 22.78 23.33 -0.70
C LEU A 448 23.08 21.96 -1.36
N VAL A 449 22.07 21.11 -1.51
CA VAL A 449 22.21 19.79 -2.14
C VAL A 449 20.94 19.34 -2.82
N LYS A 450 21.10 18.64 -3.94
CA LYS A 450 20.07 18.00 -4.75
C LYS A 450 20.45 16.55 -4.99
N LEU A 451 19.54 15.61 -4.72
CA LEU A 451 19.74 14.16 -4.90
C LEU A 451 18.86 13.69 -6.06
N MET A 452 19.48 13.08 -7.06
CA MET A 452 18.90 12.87 -8.38
C MET A 452 18.63 11.39 -8.65
N PHE A 453 17.36 11.11 -8.94
CA PHE A 453 16.84 9.86 -9.51
C PHE A 453 16.10 10.22 -10.81
N PRO A 454 16.78 10.18 -11.96
CA PRO A 454 16.19 10.63 -13.24
C PRO A 454 14.86 9.96 -13.53
N ASN A 455 13.84 10.76 -13.81
CA ASN A 455 12.47 10.31 -14.03
C ASN A 455 11.69 11.26 -14.94
N GLU A 456 10.59 10.79 -15.51
CA GLU A 456 9.70 11.52 -16.40
C GLU A 456 8.92 12.66 -15.72
N TYR A 457 8.82 12.64 -14.39
CA TYR A 457 8.10 13.66 -13.61
C TYR A 457 8.97 14.86 -13.21
N ASN A 458 10.28 14.80 -13.44
CA ASN A 458 11.25 15.79 -13.00
C ASN A 458 11.22 16.05 -11.48
N VAL A 459 10.95 15.00 -10.69
CA VAL A 459 10.95 15.04 -9.23
C VAL A 459 12.32 14.62 -8.70
N TYR A 460 12.78 15.27 -7.64
CA TYR A 460 14.04 14.98 -6.95
C TYR A 460 13.91 15.34 -5.46
N LEU A 461 14.86 14.84 -4.64
CA LEU A 461 15.01 15.24 -3.24
C LEU A 461 15.97 16.41 -3.17
N HIS A 462 15.72 17.39 -2.30
CA HIS A 462 16.62 18.55 -2.16
C HIS A 462 16.52 19.22 -0.79
N SER A 463 17.55 19.96 -0.45
CA SER A 463 17.59 20.86 0.70
C SER A 463 16.62 22.04 0.51
N THR A 464 16.53 22.94 1.49
CA THR A 464 15.66 24.11 1.42
C THR A 464 16.24 25.27 2.22
N PRO A 465 16.01 26.55 1.82
CA PRO A 465 16.29 27.71 2.63
C PRO A 465 15.20 28.01 3.69
N ALA A 466 14.14 27.19 3.75
CA ALA A 466 12.97 27.38 4.62
C ALA A 466 12.80 26.18 5.58
N PRO A 467 13.72 25.93 6.53
CA PRO A 467 13.67 24.79 7.44
C PRO A 467 12.50 24.84 8.44
N GLU A 468 11.95 26.01 8.70
CA GLU A 468 10.78 26.22 9.58
C GLU A 468 9.53 25.47 9.09
N LEU A 469 9.44 25.14 7.81
CA LEU A 469 8.33 24.35 7.24
C LEU A 469 8.26 22.94 7.81
N PHE A 470 9.37 22.38 8.26
CA PHE A 470 9.39 21.04 8.85
C PHE A 470 8.74 20.97 10.24
N SER A 471 8.58 22.10 10.95
CA SER A 471 7.86 22.14 12.24
C SER A 471 6.34 22.00 12.08
N ARG A 472 5.81 22.20 10.89
CA ARG A 472 4.36 22.08 10.63
C ARG A 472 3.93 20.61 10.58
N THR A 473 2.73 20.31 11.05
CA THR A 473 2.13 18.98 10.95
C THR A 473 1.78 18.63 9.51
N ARG A 474 1.10 19.52 8.79
CA ARG A 474 0.81 19.38 7.37
C ARG A 474 1.92 20.04 6.53
N ARG A 475 2.46 19.32 5.54
CA ARG A 475 3.65 19.75 4.79
C ARG A 475 3.55 19.57 3.27
N ASP A 476 2.36 19.75 2.70
CA ASP A 476 2.11 19.74 1.25
C ASP A 476 2.22 21.17 0.66
N PHE A 477 3.45 21.69 0.55
CA PHE A 477 3.70 23.08 0.15
C PHE A 477 4.54 23.25 -1.12
N SER A 478 5.16 22.18 -1.65
CA SER A 478 6.07 22.28 -2.80
C SER A 478 5.34 22.26 -4.16
N HIS A 479 6.10 22.42 -5.22
CA HIS A 479 5.64 22.29 -6.60
C HIS A 479 5.82 20.86 -7.17
N GLY A 480 5.94 19.85 -6.28
CA GLY A 480 6.08 18.44 -6.67
C GLY A 480 7.39 17.82 -6.19
N CYS A 481 8.51 18.55 -6.22
CA CYS A 481 9.78 18.08 -5.65
C CYS A 481 9.71 17.98 -4.12
N ILE A 482 10.58 17.15 -3.55
CA ILE A 482 10.53 16.80 -2.14
C ILE A 482 11.68 17.49 -1.39
N ARG A 483 11.33 18.37 -0.44
CA ARG A 483 12.30 18.99 0.47
C ARG A 483 12.56 18.06 1.63
N VAL A 484 13.83 17.89 2.02
CA VAL A 484 14.27 17.01 3.11
C VAL A 484 14.84 17.78 4.29
N GLU A 485 14.49 17.34 5.51
CA GLU A 485 14.84 18.03 6.77
C GLU A 485 16.34 17.91 7.09
N LYS A 486 16.96 16.75 6.80
CA LYS A 486 18.36 16.44 7.14
C LYS A 486 19.16 16.17 5.85
N PRO A 487 19.40 17.19 5.03
CA PRO A 487 19.97 16.98 3.68
C PRO A 487 21.43 16.49 3.71
N ALA A 488 22.24 16.92 4.70
CA ALA A 488 23.62 16.48 4.83
C ALA A 488 23.71 15.00 5.22
N GLU A 489 22.92 14.58 6.19
CA GLU A 489 22.83 13.19 6.64
C GLU A 489 22.32 12.28 5.52
N LEU A 490 21.31 12.72 4.76
CA LEU A 490 20.81 11.96 3.61
C LEU A 490 21.84 11.84 2.50
N ALA A 491 22.56 12.92 2.19
CA ALA A 491 23.64 12.89 1.20
C ALA A 491 24.79 11.97 1.64
N THR A 492 25.16 12.00 2.93
CA THR A 492 26.17 11.09 3.50
C THR A 492 25.72 9.64 3.41
N TRP A 493 24.47 9.36 3.76
CA TRP A 493 23.88 8.03 3.65
C TRP A 493 23.88 7.54 2.18
N ALA A 494 23.52 8.41 1.25
CA ALA A 494 23.54 8.08 -0.18
C ALA A 494 24.97 7.79 -0.69
N LEU A 495 25.97 8.53 -0.19
CA LEU A 495 27.37 8.38 -0.55
C LEU A 495 28.14 7.33 0.29
N ARG A 496 27.46 6.52 1.12
CA ARG A 496 28.11 5.56 2.03
C ARG A 496 29.06 4.57 1.34
N ASN A 497 28.80 4.27 0.07
CA ASN A 497 29.64 3.39 -0.76
C ASN A 497 30.70 4.16 -1.58
N ASN A 498 30.75 5.49 -1.49
CA ASN A 498 31.71 6.34 -2.17
C ASN A 498 32.88 6.64 -1.22
N PRO A 499 34.13 6.24 -1.54
CA PRO A 499 35.25 6.43 -0.62
C PRO A 499 35.47 7.90 -0.25
N GLY A 500 35.73 8.14 1.04
CA GLY A 500 36.10 9.45 1.57
C GLY A 500 34.97 10.48 1.71
N TRP A 501 33.69 10.10 1.52
CA TRP A 501 32.54 10.98 1.75
C TRP A 501 31.99 10.81 3.17
N THR A 502 32.62 11.49 4.14
CA THR A 502 32.13 11.59 5.52
C THR A 502 31.09 12.70 5.66
N LEU A 503 30.37 12.74 6.79
CA LEU A 503 29.40 13.80 7.07
C LEU A 503 30.05 15.20 7.09
N GLU A 504 31.26 15.29 7.64
CA GLU A 504 32.06 16.54 7.68
C GLU A 504 32.39 17.02 6.28
N ARG A 505 32.89 16.11 5.42
CA ARG A 505 33.20 16.44 4.02
C ARG A 505 31.95 16.85 3.24
N VAL A 506 30.82 16.19 3.45
CA VAL A 506 29.54 16.58 2.83
C VAL A 506 29.16 17.99 3.28
N LYS A 507 29.18 18.29 4.58
CA LYS A 507 28.84 19.60 5.13
C LYS A 507 29.79 20.69 4.62
N GLU A 508 31.09 20.44 4.58
CA GLU A 508 32.07 21.36 4.02
C GLU A 508 31.80 21.64 2.53
N SER A 509 31.57 20.57 1.75
CA SER A 509 31.27 20.71 0.33
C SER A 509 29.96 21.45 0.06
N MET A 510 28.96 21.34 0.96
CA MET A 510 27.70 22.08 0.87
C MET A 510 27.89 23.58 1.19
N THR A 511 28.75 23.94 2.13
CA THR A 511 28.87 25.32 2.65
C THR A 511 29.97 26.11 1.96
N ALA A 512 31.17 25.53 1.80
CA ALA A 512 32.40 26.20 1.30
C ALA A 512 32.97 25.57 0.00
N GLY A 513 32.32 24.50 -0.51
CA GLY A 513 32.79 23.81 -1.72
C GLY A 513 32.53 24.59 -3.01
N LYS A 514 33.02 24.02 -4.12
CA LYS A 514 32.75 24.54 -5.48
C LYS A 514 31.25 24.43 -5.80
N ASP A 515 30.78 25.34 -6.62
CA ASP A 515 29.38 25.37 -7.07
C ASP A 515 29.12 24.27 -8.11
N ASN A 516 27.92 23.68 -8.03
CA ASN A 516 27.36 22.73 -8.98
C ASN A 516 28.19 21.45 -9.18
N VAL A 517 28.79 20.93 -8.10
CA VAL A 517 29.59 19.71 -8.16
C VAL A 517 28.70 18.48 -8.19
N THR A 518 28.76 17.70 -9.26
CA THR A 518 28.09 16.42 -9.40
C THR A 518 28.95 15.28 -8.85
N VAL A 519 28.38 14.44 -8.00
CA VAL A 519 29.00 13.23 -7.45
C VAL A 519 28.12 12.04 -7.82
N SER A 520 28.62 11.19 -8.71
CA SER A 520 27.94 9.93 -9.07
C SER A 520 28.02 8.94 -7.93
N LEU A 521 26.94 8.21 -7.69
CA LEU A 521 26.91 7.11 -6.72
C LEU A 521 27.61 5.88 -7.32
N THR A 522 28.46 5.23 -6.54
CA THR A 522 29.11 3.96 -6.93
C THR A 522 28.10 2.85 -7.14
N ARG A 523 27.01 2.88 -6.39
CA ARG A 523 25.87 1.97 -6.50
C ARG A 523 24.56 2.76 -6.52
N PRO A 524 23.71 2.58 -7.53
CA PRO A 524 22.39 3.20 -7.56
C PRO A 524 21.56 2.80 -6.33
N ILE A 525 20.70 3.70 -5.88
CA ILE A 525 19.86 3.51 -4.69
C ILE A 525 18.41 3.58 -5.12
N PRO A 526 17.60 2.52 -4.91
CA PRO A 526 16.18 2.57 -5.20
C PRO A 526 15.46 3.62 -4.34
N VAL A 527 14.70 4.50 -4.97
CA VAL A 527 13.86 5.50 -4.32
C VAL A 527 12.42 5.18 -4.62
N PHE A 528 11.63 4.89 -3.58
CA PHE A 528 10.21 4.65 -3.66
C PHE A 528 9.45 5.83 -3.09
N ILE A 529 8.64 6.48 -3.90
CA ILE A 529 7.65 7.46 -3.45
C ILE A 529 6.32 6.74 -3.40
N VAL A 530 5.81 6.54 -2.19
CA VAL A 530 4.65 5.71 -1.90
C VAL A 530 3.53 6.52 -1.24
N TYR A 531 2.35 5.91 -1.16
CA TYR A 531 1.18 6.53 -0.56
C TYR A 531 0.48 5.54 0.36
N ALA A 532 0.73 5.61 1.65
CA ALA A 532 0.09 4.79 2.66
C ALA A 532 -0.51 5.68 3.75
N THR A 533 -1.82 5.59 3.95
CA THR A 533 -2.56 6.36 4.96
C THR A 533 -2.70 5.60 6.27
N ALA A 534 -2.31 4.33 6.33
CA ALA A 534 -2.18 3.54 7.54
C ALA A 534 -0.80 2.86 7.57
N LEU A 535 -0.12 2.91 8.72
CA LEU A 535 1.18 2.29 8.96
C LEU A 535 1.16 1.56 10.30
N ALA A 536 1.53 0.27 10.30
CA ALA A 536 1.68 -0.55 11.51
C ALA A 536 3.16 -0.67 11.90
N TYR A 537 3.49 -0.31 13.14
CA TYR A 537 4.85 -0.27 13.68
C TYR A 537 5.16 -1.50 14.54
N GLU A 538 6.45 -1.70 14.86
CA GLU A 538 6.94 -2.85 15.63
C GLU A 538 6.43 -2.88 17.08
N ASN A 539 6.22 -1.71 17.67
CA ASN A 539 5.66 -1.57 19.00
C ASN A 539 4.14 -1.85 19.07
N GLY A 540 3.52 -2.27 17.95
CA GLY A 540 2.08 -2.54 17.84
C GLY A 540 1.22 -1.29 17.62
N GLU A 541 1.81 -0.10 17.57
CA GLU A 541 1.07 1.11 17.22
C GLU A 541 0.64 1.10 15.75
N VAL A 542 -0.56 1.62 15.50
CA VAL A 542 -1.04 1.89 14.15
C VAL A 542 -1.24 3.39 14.00
N HIS A 543 -0.60 3.94 13.00
CA HIS A 543 -0.71 5.36 12.67
C HIS A 543 -1.61 5.54 11.45
N PHE A 544 -2.50 6.53 11.52
CA PHE A 544 -3.41 6.89 10.44
C PHE A 544 -3.18 8.33 10.02
N TYR A 545 -3.21 8.57 8.72
CA TYR A 545 -2.94 9.88 8.12
C TYR A 545 -4.06 10.27 7.16
N ASP A 546 -4.22 11.56 6.92
CA ASP A 546 -5.19 12.08 5.96
C ASP A 546 -4.88 11.63 4.54
N ASP A 547 -5.93 11.32 3.78
CA ASP A 547 -5.86 11.07 2.33
C ASP A 547 -5.69 12.41 1.57
N ILE A 548 -4.49 13.02 1.69
CA ILE A 548 -4.19 14.37 1.21
C ILE A 548 -4.37 14.55 -0.30
N TYR A 549 -4.21 13.49 -1.09
CA TYR A 549 -4.33 13.49 -2.56
C TYR A 549 -5.56 12.77 -3.08
N LYS A 550 -6.42 12.26 -2.20
CA LYS A 550 -7.64 11.49 -2.54
C LYS A 550 -7.37 10.17 -3.25
N HIS A 551 -6.20 9.57 -3.02
CA HIS A 551 -5.83 8.29 -3.61
C HIS A 551 -6.51 7.10 -2.93
N ASP A 552 -6.89 7.20 -1.64
CA ASP A 552 -7.69 6.17 -0.97
C ASP A 552 -9.09 6.08 -1.56
N ALA A 553 -9.73 7.23 -1.75
CA ALA A 553 -11.06 7.28 -2.34
C ALA A 553 -11.07 6.68 -3.77
N ALA A 554 -10.05 7.02 -4.58
CA ALA A 554 -9.91 6.49 -5.94
C ALA A 554 -9.69 4.97 -5.95
N LEU A 555 -8.77 4.46 -5.10
CA LEU A 555 -8.49 3.02 -4.99
C LEU A 555 -9.71 2.26 -4.48
N ALA A 556 -10.41 2.78 -3.49
CA ALA A 556 -11.62 2.16 -2.96
C ALA A 556 -12.73 2.05 -4.02
N GLN A 557 -12.90 3.07 -4.87
CA GLN A 557 -13.85 3.01 -6.00
C GLN A 557 -13.44 1.98 -7.05
N ALA A 558 -12.14 1.87 -7.34
CA ALA A 558 -11.62 0.89 -8.27
C ALA A 558 -11.89 -0.53 -7.76
N LEU A 559 -11.51 -0.84 -6.51
CA LEU A 559 -11.74 -2.15 -5.89
C LEU A 559 -13.22 -2.57 -5.89
N ALA A 560 -14.15 -1.62 -5.69
CA ALA A 560 -15.58 -1.90 -5.68
C ALA A 560 -16.16 -2.29 -7.04
N LYS A 561 -15.50 -1.90 -8.16
CA LYS A 561 -15.99 -2.18 -9.52
C LYS A 561 -15.53 -3.51 -10.08
N GLY A 562 -14.54 -4.15 -9.46
CA GLY A 562 -13.81 -5.25 -10.07
C GLY A 562 -12.96 -4.74 -11.27
N TYR A 563 -11.73 -5.18 -11.33
CA TYR A 563 -10.82 -4.85 -12.44
C TYR A 563 -10.27 -6.13 -13.06
N PRO A 564 -9.92 -6.10 -14.35
CA PRO A 564 -9.27 -7.23 -15.00
C PRO A 564 -7.92 -7.54 -14.33
N TYR A 565 -7.41 -8.72 -14.63
CA TYR A 565 -6.10 -9.19 -14.18
C TYR A 565 -5.02 -8.11 -14.36
N PRO A 566 -4.33 -7.72 -13.29
CA PRO A 566 -3.43 -6.57 -13.27
C PRO A 566 -2.26 -6.61 -14.22
#